data_889a9f2534cc1a34640218f29767a52e
#
_entry.id   889a9f2534cc1a34640218f29767a52e
#
_cell.length_a   1.000
_cell.length_b   1.000
_cell.length_c   1.000
_cell.angle_alpha   90.00
_cell.angle_beta   90.00
_cell.angle_gamma   90.00
#
_symmetry.space_group_name_H-M   'P 1'
#
loop_
_entity.id
_entity.type
_entity.pdbx_description
1 polymer ?
#
loop_
_entity_poly.entity_id
_entity_poly.type
_entity_poly.pdbx_seq_one_letter_code
_entity_poly.pdbx_strand_id
1 'polypeptide(L)'
;DKIKESFCFLNVGHWMQGDFGHDRKNIGYTVKSFLETFKNKKNAPALILKTQQVGTSIMDREEILRRIDNLRSQVRGTLPNIYLFHGEVSDSEMNELYNHPKVKAMVSHTKGEGFGRPLLEFALVNKPIIASGWSGHVDFLDKDHAILLGGKLENVHKSAQVKNMILPNAQWFTPEDGQVGFAYKDVFKKYKHYKNLAKRLGYKVRTKFSWEAMVHKLDDILKENLPEFPEQVELTLPKLELPKLEKL
;
A
#
# COMPACT_ATOMS: atom_id res chain seq x y z
N ASP A 1 0.85 -10.92 23.84
CA ASP A 1 1.72 -10.04 23.04
C ASP A 1 3.18 -10.41 23.26
N LYS A 2 3.84 -10.97 22.25
CA LYS A 2 5.25 -11.41 22.30
C LYS A 2 6.23 -10.30 21.89
N ILE A 3 5.75 -9.16 21.41
CA ILE A 3 6.58 -8.04 20.96
C ILE A 3 7.04 -7.24 22.18
N LYS A 4 8.35 -7.11 22.38
CA LYS A 4 8.93 -6.42 23.56
C LYS A 4 9.01 -4.89 23.34
N GLU A 5 9.18 -4.46 22.12
CA GLU A 5 9.40 -3.07 21.75
C GLU A 5 8.10 -2.25 21.86
N SER A 6 8.22 -1.04 22.36
CA SER A 6 7.11 -0.07 22.43
C SER A 6 6.91 0.73 21.13
N PHE A 7 7.86 0.62 20.20
CA PHE A 7 7.83 1.27 18.90
C PHE A 7 8.09 0.25 17.79
N CYS A 8 7.07 0.02 16.95
CA CYS A 8 7.19 -0.84 15.78
C CYS A 8 6.85 -0.04 14.52
N PHE A 9 7.71 -0.18 13.51
CA PHE A 9 7.34 0.12 12.14
C PHE A 9 6.55 -1.05 11.57
N LEU A 10 5.59 -0.78 10.71
CA LEU A 10 4.77 -1.79 10.01
C LEU A 10 5.03 -1.68 8.52
N ASN A 11 5.26 -2.80 7.87
CA ASN A 11 5.20 -2.92 6.41
C ASN A 11 4.10 -3.92 6.04
N VAL A 12 3.28 -3.59 5.04
CA VAL A 12 2.18 -4.43 4.53
C VAL A 12 2.34 -4.61 3.03
N GLY A 13 2.42 -5.85 2.59
CA GLY A 13 2.50 -6.14 1.16
C GLY A 13 2.92 -7.58 0.86
N HIS A 14 2.74 -8.02 -0.40
CA HIS A 14 3.18 -9.32 -0.86
C HIS A 14 4.65 -9.29 -1.26
N TRP A 15 5.45 -10.22 -0.72
CA TRP A 15 6.85 -10.38 -1.10
C TRP A 15 6.98 -11.33 -2.29
N MET A 16 6.67 -10.82 -3.45
CA MET A 16 6.66 -11.58 -4.71
C MET A 16 8.07 -11.88 -5.23
N GLN A 17 8.16 -12.35 -6.48
CA GLN A 17 9.42 -12.61 -7.14
C GLN A 17 10.23 -11.33 -7.42
N GLY A 18 11.52 -11.50 -7.52
CA GLY A 18 12.51 -10.47 -7.79
C GLY A 18 13.75 -10.70 -6.93
N ASP A 19 14.93 -10.47 -7.50
CA ASP A 19 16.17 -10.43 -6.74
C ASP A 19 16.12 -9.32 -5.68
N PHE A 20 17.10 -9.31 -4.80
CA PHE A 20 17.17 -8.29 -3.76
C PHE A 20 17.04 -6.86 -4.32
N GLY A 21 16.07 -6.10 -3.82
CA GLY A 21 15.79 -4.73 -4.26
C GLY A 21 15.04 -4.62 -5.59
N HIS A 22 14.61 -5.73 -6.16
CA HIS A 22 13.92 -5.77 -7.45
C HIS A 22 12.48 -6.25 -7.40
N ASP A 23 11.99 -6.79 -6.27
CA ASP A 23 10.57 -7.07 -6.09
C ASP A 23 9.75 -5.76 -6.03
N ARG A 24 8.53 -5.79 -6.56
CA ARG A 24 7.69 -4.58 -6.70
C ARG A 24 7.40 -3.87 -5.38
N LYS A 25 7.17 -4.62 -4.31
CA LYS A 25 6.93 -4.04 -2.97
C LYS A 25 8.21 -3.69 -2.23
N ASN A 26 9.37 -4.09 -2.77
CA ASN A 26 10.70 -3.76 -2.25
C ASN A 26 10.89 -4.16 -0.77
N ILE A 27 10.32 -5.32 -0.40
CA ILE A 27 10.31 -5.79 1.01
C ILE A 27 11.71 -6.17 1.47
N GLY A 28 12.48 -6.85 0.62
CA GLY A 28 13.87 -7.18 0.92
C GLY A 28 14.71 -5.94 1.25
N TYR A 29 14.55 -4.89 0.45
CA TYR A 29 15.18 -3.60 0.70
C TYR A 29 14.67 -2.94 2.00
N THR A 30 13.36 -3.01 2.27
CA THR A 30 12.77 -2.51 3.53
C THR A 30 13.40 -3.18 4.75
N VAL A 31 13.56 -4.51 4.71
CA VAL A 31 14.22 -5.28 5.78
C VAL A 31 15.67 -4.84 5.95
N LYS A 32 16.45 -4.83 4.88
CA LYS A 32 17.89 -4.51 4.95
C LYS A 32 18.15 -3.07 5.40
N SER A 33 17.43 -2.10 4.83
CA SER A 33 17.56 -0.69 5.21
C SER A 33 17.16 -0.43 6.67
N PHE A 34 16.15 -1.14 7.17
CA PHE A 34 15.76 -1.10 8.59
C PHE A 34 16.87 -1.66 9.49
N LEU A 35 17.41 -2.84 9.18
CA LEU A 35 18.49 -3.47 9.93
C LEU A 35 19.73 -2.57 9.97
N GLU A 36 20.17 -2.04 8.83
CA GLU A 36 21.33 -1.13 8.73
C GLU A 36 21.11 0.17 9.50
N THR A 37 19.89 0.69 9.50
CA THR A 37 19.56 1.94 10.18
C THR A 37 19.62 1.82 11.70
N PHE A 38 19.19 0.67 12.25
CA PHE A 38 19.03 0.49 13.70
C PHE A 38 19.98 -0.54 14.32
N LYS A 39 20.94 -1.10 13.57
CA LYS A 39 21.98 -1.95 14.14
C LYS A 39 22.73 -1.23 15.26
N ASN A 40 23.17 -1.98 16.27
CA ASN A 40 23.92 -1.50 17.43
C ASN A 40 23.20 -0.44 18.28
N LYS A 41 21.88 -0.24 18.07
CA LYS A 41 21.11 0.70 18.86
C LYS A 41 20.51 0.00 20.10
N LYS A 42 20.84 0.47 21.30
CA LYS A 42 20.33 -0.01 22.58
C LYS A 42 18.81 0.16 22.62
N ASN A 43 17.92 0.27 22.43
CA ASN A 43 16.47 0.51 22.38
C ASN A 43 16.03 0.76 20.94
N ALA A 44 16.45 -0.15 20.05
CA ALA A 44 16.00 -0.12 18.69
C ALA A 44 14.47 -0.34 18.58
N PRO A 45 13.79 0.29 17.61
CA PRO A 45 12.44 -0.10 17.27
C PRO A 45 12.42 -1.50 16.65
N ALA A 46 11.23 -2.11 16.52
CA ALA A 46 11.05 -3.33 15.74
C ALA A 46 10.41 -3.03 14.38
N LEU A 47 10.52 -3.99 13.46
CA LEU A 47 9.80 -4.03 12.20
C LEU A 47 8.80 -5.19 12.24
N ILE A 48 7.53 -4.90 11.99
CA ILE A 48 6.49 -5.91 11.76
C ILE A 48 6.27 -6.00 10.25
N LEU A 49 6.44 -7.21 9.70
CA LEU A 49 6.16 -7.52 8.31
C LEU A 49 4.84 -8.28 8.24
N LYS A 50 3.78 -7.65 7.77
CA LYS A 50 2.55 -8.32 7.33
C LYS A 50 2.73 -8.66 5.86
N THR A 51 3.23 -9.86 5.61
CA THR A 51 3.63 -10.29 4.26
C THR A 51 3.40 -11.78 4.04
N GLN A 52 3.19 -12.10 2.79
CA GLN A 52 3.12 -13.44 2.22
C GLN A 52 3.50 -13.34 0.73
N GLN A 53 3.70 -14.46 0.05
CA GLN A 53 3.83 -14.48 -1.40
C GLN A 53 2.46 -14.57 -2.07
N VAL A 54 2.20 -15.63 -2.80
CA VAL A 54 0.91 -15.86 -3.47
C VAL A 54 -0.08 -16.58 -2.54
N GLY A 55 0.43 -17.37 -1.60
CA GLY A 55 -0.37 -18.19 -0.70
C GLY A 55 -0.05 -17.98 0.77
N THR A 56 -0.69 -18.76 1.61
CA THR A 56 -0.54 -18.73 3.08
C THR A 56 -0.07 -20.05 3.65
N SER A 57 0.57 -20.88 2.81
CA SER A 57 1.07 -22.19 3.22
C SER A 57 2.25 -22.10 4.21
N ILE A 58 2.50 -23.19 4.92
CA ILE A 58 3.69 -23.33 5.78
C ILE A 58 4.97 -23.13 4.95
N MET A 59 5.02 -23.67 3.74
CA MET A 59 6.19 -23.53 2.84
C MET A 59 6.42 -22.04 2.45
N ASP A 60 5.38 -21.30 2.19
CA ASP A 60 5.46 -19.86 1.92
C ASP A 60 6.04 -19.10 3.12
N ARG A 61 5.57 -19.43 4.32
CA ARG A 61 6.08 -18.83 5.56
C ARG A 61 7.56 -19.16 5.79
N GLU A 62 7.97 -20.39 5.59
CA GLU A 62 9.36 -20.83 5.74
C GLU A 62 10.28 -20.13 4.74
N GLU A 63 9.84 -19.98 3.49
CA GLU A 63 10.58 -19.25 2.46
C GLU A 63 10.79 -17.79 2.86
N ILE A 64 9.75 -17.11 3.37
CA ILE A 64 9.88 -15.73 3.84
C ILE A 64 10.85 -15.64 5.02
N LEU A 65 10.77 -16.54 5.98
CA LEU A 65 11.72 -16.59 7.11
C LEU A 65 13.15 -16.78 6.62
N ARG A 66 13.39 -17.69 5.66
CA ARG A 66 14.70 -17.90 5.05
C ARG A 66 15.24 -16.64 4.37
N ARG A 67 14.39 -15.89 3.66
CA ARG A 67 14.77 -14.60 3.05
C ARG A 67 15.17 -13.59 4.12
N ILE A 68 14.40 -13.48 5.21
CA ILE A 68 14.71 -12.59 6.32
C ILE A 68 16.06 -12.97 6.96
N ASP A 69 16.29 -14.24 7.24
CA ASP A 69 17.51 -14.72 7.87
C ASP A 69 18.74 -14.52 6.97
N ASN A 70 18.59 -14.71 5.66
CA ASN A 70 19.63 -14.40 4.69
C ASN A 70 19.99 -12.90 4.70
N LEU A 71 19.02 -12.01 4.78
CA LEU A 71 19.29 -10.57 4.89
C LEU A 71 19.93 -10.22 6.23
N ARG A 72 19.51 -10.84 7.33
CA ARG A 72 20.11 -10.64 8.66
C ARG A 72 21.58 -11.07 8.69
N SER A 73 21.94 -12.16 8.05
CA SER A 73 23.33 -12.66 7.98
C SER A 73 24.27 -11.71 7.23
N GLN A 74 23.76 -10.88 6.34
CA GLN A 74 24.53 -9.89 5.60
C GLN A 74 24.84 -8.60 6.38
N VAL A 75 24.17 -8.38 7.52
CA VAL A 75 24.34 -7.14 8.31
C VAL A 75 25.07 -7.48 9.62
N ARG A 76 26.24 -6.90 9.80
CA ARG A 76 27.08 -7.12 11.00
C ARG A 76 26.63 -6.24 12.18
N GLY A 77 26.68 -6.79 13.38
CA GLY A 77 26.37 -6.07 14.64
C GLY A 77 25.14 -6.63 15.36
N THR A 78 24.73 -5.96 16.44
CA THR A 78 23.50 -6.30 17.16
C THR A 78 22.31 -5.75 16.35
N LEU A 79 21.43 -6.65 15.90
CA LEU A 79 20.34 -6.30 15.00
C LEU A 79 19.04 -6.06 15.75
N PRO A 80 18.19 -5.12 15.27
CA PRO A 80 16.84 -4.92 15.76
C PRO A 80 15.96 -6.14 15.45
N ASN A 81 14.86 -6.31 16.17
CA ASN A 81 13.92 -7.40 15.96
C ASN A 81 13.03 -7.14 14.75
N ILE A 82 12.74 -8.24 14.03
CA ILE A 82 11.77 -8.30 12.95
C ILE A 82 10.74 -9.37 13.32
N TYR A 83 9.48 -9.03 13.22
CA TYR A 83 8.35 -9.92 13.48
C TYR A 83 7.60 -10.18 12.18
N LEU A 84 7.41 -11.44 11.85
CA LEU A 84 6.62 -11.85 10.70
C LEU A 84 5.18 -12.10 11.12
N PHE A 85 4.25 -11.40 10.50
CA PHE A 85 2.83 -11.68 10.55
C PHE A 85 2.39 -12.26 9.20
N HIS A 86 2.37 -13.58 9.11
CA HIS A 86 2.05 -14.34 7.92
C HIS A 86 0.64 -14.91 8.02
N GLY A 87 -0.05 -15.02 6.91
CA GLY A 87 -1.38 -15.59 6.83
C GLY A 87 -2.46 -14.59 6.43
N GLU A 88 -3.64 -15.10 6.13
CA GLU A 88 -4.82 -14.28 5.88
C GLU A 88 -5.37 -13.73 7.19
N VAL A 89 -5.92 -12.56 7.12
CA VAL A 89 -6.58 -11.88 8.21
C VAL A 89 -7.80 -11.14 7.67
N SER A 90 -8.81 -11.04 8.51
CA SER A 90 -10.00 -10.25 8.22
C SER A 90 -9.71 -8.73 8.22
N ASP A 91 -10.61 -7.96 7.65
CA ASP A 91 -10.52 -6.49 7.70
C ASP A 91 -10.53 -5.96 9.15
N SER A 92 -11.25 -6.63 10.06
CA SER A 92 -11.25 -6.30 11.48
C SER A 92 -9.88 -6.51 12.12
N GLU A 93 -9.24 -7.65 11.86
CA GLU A 93 -7.90 -7.95 12.38
C GLU A 93 -6.82 -7.03 11.77
N MET A 94 -6.96 -6.65 10.49
CA MET A 94 -6.10 -5.63 9.90
C MET A 94 -6.29 -4.27 10.58
N ASN A 95 -7.52 -3.89 10.86
CA ASN A 95 -7.82 -2.65 11.58
C ASN A 95 -7.24 -2.67 13.01
N GLU A 96 -7.33 -3.79 13.71
CA GLU A 96 -6.71 -3.98 15.03
C GLU A 96 -5.18 -3.85 14.94
N LEU A 97 -4.55 -4.46 13.93
CA LEU A 97 -3.11 -4.33 13.69
C LEU A 97 -2.71 -2.86 13.47
N TYR A 98 -3.43 -2.13 12.61
CA TYR A 98 -3.15 -0.73 12.35
C TYR A 98 -3.31 0.14 13.61
N ASN A 99 -4.32 -0.12 14.41
CA ASN A 99 -4.59 0.60 15.65
C ASN A 99 -3.71 0.16 16.83
N HIS A 100 -3.05 -0.99 16.74
CA HIS A 100 -2.26 -1.54 17.85
C HIS A 100 -1.30 -0.50 18.45
N PRO A 101 -1.23 -0.32 19.77
CA PRO A 101 -0.49 0.77 20.41
C PRO A 101 1.02 0.73 20.17
N LYS A 102 1.59 -0.45 19.91
CA LYS A 102 3.01 -0.61 19.57
C LYS A 102 3.33 -0.30 18.10
N VAL A 103 2.36 -0.42 17.19
CA VAL A 103 2.52 0.01 15.80
C VAL A 103 2.45 1.53 15.76
N LYS A 104 3.58 2.16 15.47
CA LYS A 104 3.73 3.62 15.52
C LYS A 104 3.78 4.29 14.16
N ALA A 105 4.32 3.62 13.15
CA ALA A 105 4.47 4.16 11.81
C ALA A 105 4.38 3.04 10.77
N MET A 106 3.90 3.37 9.56
CA MET A 106 3.98 2.47 8.41
C MET A 106 5.14 2.89 7.50
N VAL A 107 5.74 1.90 6.87
CA VAL A 107 6.79 2.12 5.86
C VAL A 107 6.49 1.29 4.61
N SER A 108 6.63 1.91 3.45
CA SER A 108 6.45 1.25 2.15
C SER A 108 7.43 1.82 1.13
N HIS A 109 8.44 1.03 0.79
CA HIS A 109 9.40 1.38 -0.27
C HIS A 109 8.95 0.83 -1.63
N THR A 110 7.65 0.73 -1.82
CA THR A 110 7.07 0.18 -3.05
C THR A 110 7.59 0.88 -4.29
N LYS A 111 7.80 0.13 -5.34
CA LYS A 111 8.26 0.63 -6.65
C LYS A 111 7.10 1.10 -7.53
N GLY A 112 5.86 0.83 -7.12
CA GLY A 112 4.64 1.26 -7.80
C GLY A 112 3.38 0.64 -7.17
N GLU A 113 2.35 1.46 -7.05
CA GLU A 113 1.02 1.09 -6.58
C GLU A 113 -0.04 1.60 -7.56
N GLY A 114 -1.04 0.78 -7.83
CA GLY A 114 -2.22 1.29 -8.55
C GLY A 114 -2.93 2.37 -7.73
N PHE A 115 -3.18 2.08 -6.47
CA PHE A 115 -3.80 3.03 -5.53
C PHE A 115 -3.08 3.07 -4.17
N GLY A 116 -2.73 1.91 -3.61
CA GLY A 116 -2.07 1.82 -2.32
C GLY A 116 -3.04 1.71 -1.13
N ARG A 117 -4.09 0.87 -1.24
CA ARG A 117 -5.11 0.68 -0.21
C ARG A 117 -4.55 0.54 1.22
N PRO A 118 -3.52 -0.27 1.52
CA PRO A 118 -2.99 -0.35 2.87
C PRO A 118 -2.44 0.98 3.41
N LEU A 119 -1.90 1.84 2.56
CA LEU A 119 -1.41 3.17 2.95
C LEU A 119 -2.58 4.11 3.26
N LEU A 120 -3.66 4.05 2.46
CA LEU A 120 -4.87 4.82 2.71
C LEU A 120 -5.51 4.42 4.04
N GLU A 121 -5.71 3.12 4.27
CA GLU A 121 -6.25 2.56 5.49
C GLU A 121 -5.42 2.97 6.72
N PHE A 122 -4.10 2.90 6.61
CA PHE A 122 -3.22 3.32 7.69
C PHE A 122 -3.25 4.83 7.96
N ALA A 123 -3.46 5.66 6.94
CA ALA A 123 -3.64 7.10 7.13
C ALA A 123 -4.83 7.42 8.03
N LEU A 124 -5.90 6.60 7.99
CA LEU A 124 -7.10 6.78 8.82
C LEU A 124 -6.84 6.61 10.33
N VAL A 125 -5.79 5.87 10.72
CA VAL A 125 -5.44 5.67 12.14
C VAL A 125 -4.51 6.77 12.69
N ASN A 126 -4.27 7.82 11.92
CA ASN A 126 -3.52 9.02 12.33
C ASN A 126 -2.09 8.71 12.82
N LYS A 127 -1.40 7.79 12.16
CA LYS A 127 -0.02 7.42 12.44
C LYS A 127 0.89 7.76 11.26
N PRO A 128 2.16 8.12 11.50
CA PRO A 128 3.10 8.51 10.43
C PRO A 128 3.30 7.45 9.35
N ILE A 129 3.46 7.91 8.12
CA ILE A 129 3.74 7.08 6.95
C ILE A 129 5.04 7.56 6.31
N ILE A 130 5.93 6.60 5.99
CA ILE A 130 7.09 6.77 5.12
C ILE A 130 6.80 5.96 3.85
N ALA A 131 6.74 6.61 2.70
CA ALA A 131 6.45 5.93 1.44
C ALA A 131 7.30 6.48 0.28
N SER A 132 7.45 5.70 -0.79
CA SER A 132 8.00 6.18 -2.05
C SER A 132 7.18 7.36 -2.57
N GLY A 133 7.82 8.41 -3.07
CA GLY A 133 7.15 9.63 -3.54
C GLY A 133 6.63 9.54 -4.97
N TRP A 134 6.12 8.38 -5.40
CA TRP A 134 5.68 8.14 -6.78
C TRP A 134 4.58 7.10 -6.87
N SER A 135 3.69 7.24 -7.86
CA SER A 135 2.59 6.31 -8.18
C SER A 135 1.29 6.60 -7.40
N GLY A 136 0.26 5.77 -7.55
CA GLY A 136 -1.13 6.08 -7.18
C GLY A 136 -1.37 6.51 -5.73
N HIS A 137 -0.53 6.14 -4.78
CA HIS A 137 -0.71 6.58 -3.40
C HIS A 137 -0.35 8.05 -3.14
N VAL A 138 0.33 8.73 -4.08
CA VAL A 138 0.58 10.19 -3.94
C VAL A 138 -0.66 11.04 -4.17
N ASP A 139 -1.77 10.45 -4.64
CA ASP A 139 -3.05 11.14 -4.74
C ASP A 139 -3.62 11.52 -3.36
N PHE A 140 -3.30 10.73 -2.34
CA PHE A 140 -3.76 11.00 -0.97
C PHE A 140 -2.63 11.25 0.03
N LEU A 141 -1.40 10.77 -0.23
CA LEU A 141 -0.22 11.10 0.57
C LEU A 141 0.48 12.33 -0.04
N ASP A 142 0.64 13.36 0.76
CA ASP A 142 1.39 14.56 0.36
C ASP A 142 2.60 14.80 1.28
N LYS A 143 3.57 15.57 0.79
CA LYS A 143 4.81 15.87 1.49
C LYS A 143 4.64 16.72 2.77
N ASP A 144 3.50 17.37 2.94
CA ASP A 144 3.24 18.21 4.11
C ASP A 144 2.77 17.37 5.31
N HIS A 145 2.25 16.16 5.05
CA HIS A 145 1.63 15.32 6.07
C HIS A 145 2.20 13.91 6.17
N ALA A 146 2.95 13.45 5.16
CA ALA A 146 3.66 12.17 5.12
C ALA A 146 5.11 12.36 4.68
N ILE A 147 5.98 11.39 4.92
CA ILE A 147 7.33 11.41 4.40
C ILE A 147 7.34 10.69 3.06
N LEU A 148 7.46 11.45 1.98
CA LEU A 148 7.61 10.94 0.63
C LEU A 148 9.07 10.92 0.24
N LEU A 149 9.60 9.72 0.00
CA LEU A 149 11.00 9.49 -0.39
C LEU A 149 11.20 9.88 -1.85
N GLY A 150 12.22 10.66 -2.12
CA GLY A 150 12.70 10.92 -3.48
C GLY A 150 13.32 9.68 -4.10
N GLY A 151 13.49 9.70 -5.41
CA GLY A 151 14.07 8.59 -6.15
C GLY A 151 14.00 8.78 -7.65
N LYS A 152 14.16 7.71 -8.40
CA LYS A 152 14.16 7.71 -9.87
C LYS A 152 13.41 6.52 -10.44
N LEU A 153 12.97 6.64 -11.70
CA LEU A 153 12.44 5.53 -12.46
C LEU A 153 13.59 4.73 -13.08
N GLU A 154 13.54 3.42 -12.95
CA GLU A 154 14.52 2.48 -13.49
C GLU A 154 13.80 1.35 -14.21
N ASN A 155 14.41 0.79 -15.25
CA ASN A 155 13.85 -0.35 -15.97
C ASN A 155 13.64 -1.52 -15.01
N VAL A 156 12.51 -2.20 -15.16
CA VAL A 156 12.20 -3.39 -14.34
C VAL A 156 13.26 -4.46 -14.58
N HIS A 157 13.91 -4.89 -13.50
CA HIS A 157 14.95 -5.91 -13.53
C HIS A 157 14.39 -7.25 -14.05
N LYS A 158 15.20 -7.99 -14.81
CA LYS A 158 14.78 -9.27 -15.43
C LYS A 158 14.22 -10.27 -14.43
N SER A 159 14.75 -10.34 -13.20
CA SER A 159 14.28 -11.25 -12.15
C SER A 159 12.84 -10.98 -11.69
N ALA A 160 12.35 -9.76 -11.90
CA ALA A 160 11.00 -9.35 -11.53
C ALA A 160 10.02 -9.33 -12.71
N GLN A 161 10.52 -9.52 -13.94
CA GLN A 161 9.68 -9.54 -15.12
C GLN A 161 8.83 -10.80 -15.19
N VAL A 162 7.54 -10.60 -15.48
CA VAL A 162 6.59 -11.69 -15.72
C VAL A 162 6.16 -11.59 -17.18
N LYS A 163 6.41 -12.67 -17.95
CA LYS A 163 6.07 -12.76 -19.36
C LYS A 163 4.58 -12.39 -19.57
N ASN A 164 4.32 -11.54 -20.55
CA ASN A 164 2.98 -11.04 -20.91
C ASN A 164 2.27 -10.18 -19.85
N MET A 165 2.91 -9.86 -18.71
CA MET A 165 2.34 -8.97 -17.70
C MET A 165 3.16 -7.68 -17.54
N ILE A 166 4.49 -7.77 -17.69
CA ILE A 166 5.38 -6.62 -17.56
C ILE A 166 6.07 -6.42 -18.92
N LEU A 167 5.86 -5.23 -19.50
CA LEU A 167 6.50 -4.89 -20.78
C LEU A 167 8.02 -4.78 -20.62
N PRO A 168 8.81 -5.10 -21.65
CA PRO A 168 10.28 -5.06 -21.58
C PRO A 168 10.86 -3.68 -21.23
N ASN A 169 10.14 -2.61 -21.56
CA ASN A 169 10.52 -1.21 -21.30
C ASN A 169 9.78 -0.61 -20.09
N ALA A 170 9.06 -1.41 -19.30
CA ALA A 170 8.40 -0.94 -18.10
C ALA A 170 9.42 -0.42 -17.09
N GLN A 171 9.06 0.64 -16.39
CA GLN A 171 9.89 1.27 -15.38
C GLN A 171 9.20 1.26 -14.02
N TRP A 172 10.01 1.05 -12.99
CA TRP A 172 9.60 1.12 -11.60
C TRP A 172 10.42 2.16 -10.84
N PHE A 173 9.81 2.72 -9.81
CA PHE A 173 10.46 3.70 -8.96
C PHE A 173 11.44 3.03 -7.97
N THR A 174 12.63 3.61 -7.83
CA THR A 174 13.62 3.20 -6.84
C THR A 174 13.87 4.38 -5.91
N PRO A 175 13.55 4.26 -4.59
CA PRO A 175 13.81 5.31 -3.63
C PRO A 175 15.32 5.50 -3.42
N GLU A 176 15.72 6.72 -3.08
CA GLU A 176 17.11 7.08 -2.82
C GLU A 176 17.57 6.61 -1.44
N ASP A 177 18.61 5.78 -1.39
CA ASP A 177 19.12 5.12 -0.17
C ASP A 177 19.40 6.08 0.98
N GLY A 178 20.02 7.22 0.70
CA GLY A 178 20.39 8.22 1.72
C GLY A 178 19.17 8.77 2.48
N GLN A 179 18.02 8.88 1.85
CA GLN A 179 16.80 9.41 2.46
C GLN A 179 16.12 8.40 3.38
N VAL A 180 16.19 7.11 3.06
CA VAL A 180 15.47 6.04 3.78
C VAL A 180 15.93 5.95 5.23
N GLY A 181 17.24 5.81 5.47
CA GLY A 181 17.79 5.72 6.82
C GLY A 181 17.55 6.99 7.65
N PHE A 182 17.59 8.15 7.00
CA PHE A 182 17.25 9.42 7.65
C PHE A 182 15.77 9.45 8.06
N ALA A 183 14.85 9.10 7.17
CA ALA A 183 13.42 9.09 7.44
C ALA A 183 13.06 8.16 8.62
N TYR A 184 13.60 6.95 8.66
CA TYR A 184 13.43 6.04 9.79
C TYR A 184 13.88 6.67 11.12
N LYS A 185 15.09 7.21 11.16
CA LYS A 185 15.66 7.83 12.38
C LYS A 185 14.86 9.05 12.81
N ASP A 186 14.42 9.85 11.86
CA ASP A 186 13.72 11.10 12.16
C ASP A 186 12.31 10.84 12.70
N VAL A 187 11.54 9.93 12.09
CA VAL A 187 10.24 9.49 12.61
C VAL A 187 10.36 8.88 14.00
N PHE A 188 11.38 8.03 14.22
CA PHE A 188 11.59 7.40 15.51
C PHE A 188 11.92 8.43 16.61
N LYS A 189 12.77 9.42 16.30
CA LYS A 189 13.19 10.47 17.24
C LYS A 189 12.09 11.52 17.48
N LYS A 190 11.41 11.95 16.41
CA LYS A 190 10.43 13.05 16.42
C LYS A 190 8.99 12.56 16.28
N TYR A 191 8.68 11.39 16.80
CA TYR A 191 7.38 10.73 16.63
C TYR A 191 6.17 11.63 16.90
N LYS A 192 6.23 12.44 17.98
CA LYS A 192 5.14 13.36 18.34
C LYS A 192 4.84 14.39 17.23
N HIS A 193 5.89 14.91 16.61
CA HIS A 193 5.77 15.85 15.49
C HIS A 193 5.06 15.16 14.29
N TYR A 194 5.58 14.02 13.85
CA TYR A 194 5.00 13.28 12.71
C TYR A 194 3.59 12.75 12.99
N LYS A 195 3.29 12.38 14.24
CA LYS A 195 1.92 12.02 14.63
C LYS A 195 0.95 13.18 14.48
N ASN A 196 1.36 14.42 14.73
CA ASN A 196 0.51 15.58 14.53
C ASN A 196 0.27 15.85 13.04
N LEU A 197 1.27 15.67 12.17
CA LEU A 197 1.09 15.74 10.71
C LEU A 197 0.14 14.63 10.23
N ALA A 198 0.33 13.40 10.70
CA ALA A 198 -0.53 12.27 10.36
C ALA A 198 -2.00 12.45 10.77
N LYS A 199 -2.29 13.18 11.84
CA LYS A 199 -3.67 13.55 12.18
C LYS A 199 -4.34 14.43 11.12
N ARG A 200 -3.58 15.36 10.54
CA ARG A 200 -4.06 16.21 9.43
C ARG A 200 -4.29 15.40 8.17
N LEU A 201 -3.36 14.47 7.87
CA LEU A 201 -3.54 13.52 6.78
C LEU A 201 -4.80 12.68 6.96
N GLY A 202 -5.00 12.10 8.15
CA GLY A 202 -6.18 11.28 8.45
C GLY A 202 -7.50 12.07 8.32
N TYR A 203 -7.51 13.35 8.67
CA TYR A 203 -8.67 14.22 8.42
C TYR A 203 -8.92 14.42 6.92
N LYS A 204 -7.87 14.78 6.16
CA LYS A 204 -7.93 14.94 4.70
C LYS A 204 -8.45 13.67 4.01
N VAL A 205 -7.93 12.50 4.41
CA VAL A 205 -8.33 11.22 3.82
C VAL A 205 -9.80 10.89 4.15
N ARG A 206 -10.24 11.06 5.39
CA ARG A 206 -11.64 10.84 5.77
C ARG A 206 -12.62 11.71 4.99
N THR A 207 -12.25 12.92 4.68
CA THR A 207 -13.15 13.86 3.97
C THR A 207 -13.14 13.68 2.46
N LYS A 208 -11.98 13.37 1.86
CA LYS A 208 -11.84 13.34 0.39
C LYS A 208 -11.95 11.92 -0.21
N PHE A 209 -11.77 10.88 0.59
CA PHE A 209 -11.77 9.48 0.16
C PHE A 209 -12.80 8.65 0.92
N SER A 210 -13.86 9.30 1.45
CA SER A 210 -15.03 8.61 1.96
C SER A 210 -15.87 8.04 0.82
N TRP A 211 -16.74 7.10 1.14
CA TRP A 211 -17.70 6.55 0.18
C TRP A 211 -18.57 7.66 -0.44
N GLU A 212 -19.10 8.55 0.38
CA GLU A 212 -19.93 9.68 -0.06
C GLU A 212 -19.18 10.60 -1.02
N ALA A 213 -17.92 10.96 -0.69
CA ALA A 213 -17.09 11.78 -1.57
C ALA A 213 -16.81 11.12 -2.92
N MET A 214 -16.60 9.80 -2.92
CA MET A 214 -16.38 9.03 -4.15
C MET A 214 -17.66 8.92 -5.00
N VAL A 215 -18.84 8.74 -4.36
CA VAL A 215 -20.14 8.71 -5.05
C VAL A 215 -20.41 10.06 -5.72
N HIS A 216 -20.24 11.17 -5.00
CA HIS A 216 -20.44 12.51 -5.59
C HIS A 216 -19.50 12.76 -6.78
N LYS A 217 -18.22 12.40 -6.64
CA LYS A 217 -17.26 12.56 -7.74
C LYS A 217 -17.62 11.71 -8.96
N LEU A 218 -18.10 10.49 -8.75
CA LEU A 218 -18.56 9.64 -9.85
C LEU A 218 -19.80 10.22 -10.52
N ASP A 219 -20.76 10.70 -9.73
CA ASP A 219 -21.99 11.33 -10.24
C ASP A 219 -21.68 12.57 -11.10
N ASP A 220 -20.76 13.42 -10.65
CA ASP A 220 -20.32 14.58 -11.41
C ASP A 220 -19.66 14.16 -12.74
N ILE A 221 -18.76 13.17 -12.72
CA ILE A 221 -18.13 12.64 -13.95
C ILE A 221 -19.16 12.06 -14.91
N LEU A 222 -20.16 11.33 -14.41
CA LEU A 222 -21.19 10.75 -15.23
C LEU A 222 -22.08 11.86 -15.86
N LYS A 223 -22.49 12.85 -15.09
CA LYS A 223 -23.28 14.00 -15.59
C LYS A 223 -22.56 14.78 -16.68
N GLU A 224 -21.24 14.95 -16.55
CA GLU A 224 -20.43 15.69 -17.53
C GLU A 224 -20.16 14.89 -18.82
N ASN A 225 -20.14 13.56 -18.76
CA ASN A 225 -19.66 12.73 -19.86
C ASN A 225 -20.70 11.80 -20.48
N LEU A 226 -21.87 11.63 -19.84
CA LEU A 226 -22.95 10.86 -20.45
C LEU A 226 -23.67 11.69 -21.50
N PRO A 227 -23.91 11.17 -22.73
CA PRO A 227 -24.74 11.83 -23.70
C PRO A 227 -26.19 11.89 -23.22
N GLU A 228 -26.92 12.91 -23.65
CA GLU A 228 -28.37 12.94 -23.47
C GLU A 228 -28.98 11.71 -24.16
N PHE A 229 -29.66 10.87 -23.39
CA PHE A 229 -30.38 9.73 -23.96
C PHE A 229 -31.63 10.25 -24.67
N PRO A 230 -31.95 9.78 -25.89
CA PRO A 230 -33.19 10.14 -26.54
C PRO A 230 -34.37 9.74 -25.66
N GLU A 231 -35.37 10.62 -25.56
CA GLU A 231 -36.61 10.30 -24.84
C GLU A 231 -37.23 9.03 -25.43
N GLN A 232 -37.63 8.13 -24.54
CA GLN A 232 -38.28 6.90 -24.93
C GLN A 232 -39.64 7.26 -25.54
N VAL A 233 -39.77 7.18 -26.86
CA VAL A 233 -41.03 7.40 -27.54
C VAL A 233 -41.91 6.19 -27.25
N GLU A 234 -43.06 6.41 -26.58
CA GLU A 234 -44.09 5.36 -26.47
C GLU A 234 -44.53 4.92 -27.86
N LEU A 235 -44.21 3.70 -28.20
CA LEU A 235 -44.72 3.07 -29.43
C LEU A 235 -46.21 2.80 -29.25
N THR A 236 -47.06 3.72 -29.71
CA THR A 236 -48.48 3.46 -29.91
C THR A 236 -48.64 2.57 -31.15
N LEU A 237 -48.86 1.29 -30.92
CA LEU A 237 -49.19 0.38 -31.99
C LEU A 237 -50.55 0.81 -32.60
N PRO A 238 -50.66 0.89 -33.94
CA PRO A 238 -51.94 1.18 -34.57
C PRO A 238 -52.96 0.10 -34.19
N LYS A 239 -54.20 0.53 -33.85
CA LYS A 239 -55.28 -0.41 -33.57
C LYS A 239 -55.50 -1.29 -34.81
N LEU A 240 -55.32 -2.58 -34.65
CA LEU A 240 -55.65 -3.56 -35.68
C LEU A 240 -57.20 -3.58 -35.86
N GLU A 241 -57.69 -3.01 -36.94
CA GLU A 241 -59.08 -3.19 -37.34
C GLU A 241 -59.19 -4.55 -38.06
N LEU A 242 -59.75 -5.50 -37.37
CA LEU A 242 -60.07 -6.79 -37.99
C LEU A 242 -61.21 -6.63 -39.00
N PRO A 243 -61.09 -7.21 -40.22
CA PRO A 243 -62.18 -7.18 -41.19
C PRO A 243 -63.43 -7.86 -40.62
N LYS A 244 -64.60 -7.24 -40.86
CA LYS A 244 -65.89 -7.85 -40.45
C LYS A 244 -66.09 -9.14 -41.22
N LEU A 245 -66.36 -10.23 -40.50
CA LEU A 245 -66.75 -11.51 -41.10
C LEU A 245 -68.16 -11.34 -41.71
N GLU A 246 -68.31 -11.51 -43.05
CA GLU A 246 -69.57 -11.63 -43.71
C GLU A 246 -70.05 -13.07 -43.63
N LYS A 247 -71.36 -13.23 -43.25
CA LYS A 247 -72.00 -14.54 -43.17
C LYS A 247 -72.46 -14.91 -44.58
N LEU A 248 -71.87 -16.00 -45.10
CA LEU A 248 -72.35 -16.65 -46.36
C LEU A 248 -73.72 -17.28 -46.20
#